data_cf4e762ca8d2b6bb72eeb5e5df46d10c
#
_entry.id   cf4e762ca8d2b6bb72eeb5e5df46d10c
#
_cell.length_a   1.000
_cell.length_b   1.000
_cell.length_c   1.000
_cell.angle_alpha   90.00
_cell.angle_beta   90.00
_cell.angle_gamma   90.00
#
_symmetry.space_group_name_H-M   'P 1'
#
loop_
_entity.id
_entity.type
_entity.pdbx_description
1 polymer ?
#
loop_
_entity_poly.entity_id
_entity_poly.type
_entity_poly.pdbx_seq_one_letter_code
_entity_poly.pdbx_strand_id
1 'polypeptide(L)'
;MTGAFGAIPAAIDTSSSTESGISTDMAATTAAGAAALTGVAPMAADSDSAQFAAALNAVGAAYLATAADHVTQRAAFAGAQTLASGTYVAMDAIHSSVLG
;
A
#
# COMPACT_ATOMS: atom_id res chain seq x y z
N MET A 1 17.19 13.56 33.07
CA MET A 1 15.80 13.13 33.05
C MET A 1 15.69 11.81 32.31
N THR A 2 15.07 10.85 32.92
CA THR A 2 14.77 9.59 32.30
C THR A 2 13.46 9.73 31.51
N GLY A 3 13.18 8.84 30.56
CA GLY A 3 11.96 8.90 29.76
C GLY A 3 12.01 9.88 28.60
N ALA A 4 13.18 10.24 28.14
CA ALA A 4 13.34 11.02 26.94
C ALA A 4 12.75 10.27 25.74
N PHE A 5 12.09 11.00 24.83
CA PHE A 5 11.62 10.46 23.56
C PHE A 5 12.83 10.09 22.70
N GLY A 6 12.78 8.91 22.11
CA GLY A 6 13.83 8.45 21.22
C GLY A 6 13.27 7.87 19.94
N ALA A 7 13.92 8.11 18.81
CA ALA A 7 13.63 7.49 17.54
C ALA A 7 14.93 7.02 16.90
N ILE A 8 14.86 5.91 16.18
CA ILE A 8 15.99 5.35 15.44
C ILE A 8 15.66 5.49 13.94
N PRO A 9 16.19 6.54 13.26
CA PRO A 9 15.87 6.78 11.85
C PRO A 9 16.14 5.59 10.93
N ALA A 10 17.21 4.84 11.17
CA ALA A 10 17.53 3.65 10.39
C ALA A 10 16.43 2.57 10.49
N ALA A 11 15.81 2.41 11.66
CA ALA A 11 14.69 1.48 11.84
C ALA A 11 13.43 1.97 11.11
N ILE A 12 13.18 3.26 11.11
CA ILE A 12 12.08 3.88 10.36
C ILE A 12 12.29 3.68 8.85
N ASP A 13 13.50 3.90 8.37
CA ASP A 13 13.85 3.68 6.95
C ASP A 13 13.67 2.22 6.54
N THR A 14 14.06 1.28 7.39
CA THR A 14 13.84 -0.15 7.14
C THR A 14 12.33 -0.46 7.05
N SER A 15 11.53 0.10 7.95
CA SER A 15 10.07 -0.05 7.91
C SER A 15 9.48 0.54 6.63
N SER A 16 9.96 1.72 6.20
CA SER A 16 9.54 2.35 4.95
C SER A 16 9.84 1.46 3.74
N SER A 17 11.04 0.89 3.67
CA SER A 17 11.44 -0.03 2.60
C SER A 17 10.58 -1.28 2.59
N THR A 18 10.27 -1.85 3.75
CA THR A 18 9.40 -3.01 3.89
C THR A 18 8.00 -2.69 3.39
N GLU A 19 7.43 -1.55 3.77
CA GLU A 19 6.10 -1.11 3.31
C GLU A 19 6.07 -0.89 1.79
N SER A 20 7.10 -0.29 1.22
CA SER A 20 7.22 -0.14 -0.23
C SER A 20 7.27 -1.49 -0.93
N GLY A 21 8.00 -2.46 -0.41
CA GLY A 21 8.08 -3.82 -0.92
C GLY A 21 6.73 -4.52 -0.89
N ILE A 22 5.99 -4.40 0.22
CA ILE A 22 4.64 -4.96 0.36
C ILE A 22 3.69 -4.33 -0.66
N SER A 23 3.74 -3.01 -0.83
CA SER A 23 2.93 -2.28 -1.80
C SER A 23 3.18 -2.80 -3.22
N THR A 24 4.44 -2.99 -3.60
CA THR A 24 4.83 -3.54 -4.91
C THR A 24 4.32 -4.97 -5.07
N ASP A 25 4.45 -5.82 -4.06
CA ASP A 25 3.99 -7.22 -4.10
C ASP A 25 2.46 -7.29 -4.21
N MET A 26 1.74 -6.44 -3.50
CA MET A 26 0.28 -6.35 -3.60
C MET A 26 -0.16 -5.94 -5.00
N ALA A 27 0.50 -4.95 -5.60
CA ALA A 27 0.21 -4.51 -6.97
C ALA A 27 0.43 -5.63 -7.97
N ALA A 28 1.52 -6.37 -7.84
CA ALA A 28 1.85 -7.49 -8.72
C ALA A 28 0.83 -8.63 -8.58
N THR A 29 0.44 -9.00 -7.36
CA THR A 29 -0.57 -10.03 -7.09
C THR A 29 -1.92 -9.64 -7.67
N THR A 30 -2.34 -8.38 -7.49
CA THR A 30 -3.59 -7.85 -8.02
C THR A 30 -3.57 -7.86 -9.55
N ALA A 31 -2.48 -7.43 -10.18
CA ALA A 31 -2.33 -7.45 -11.62
C ALA A 31 -2.41 -8.87 -12.19
N ALA A 32 -1.80 -9.85 -11.51
CA ALA A 32 -1.83 -11.25 -11.94
C ALA A 32 -3.25 -11.84 -11.88
N GLY A 33 -4.09 -11.39 -10.94
CA GLY A 33 -5.47 -11.86 -10.80
C GLY A 33 -6.51 -11.06 -11.60
N ALA A 34 -6.14 -9.93 -12.18
CA ALA A 34 -7.11 -8.98 -12.76
C ALA A 34 -7.95 -9.60 -13.87
N ALA A 35 -7.35 -10.33 -14.79
CA ALA A 35 -8.06 -10.95 -15.91
C ALA A 35 -9.09 -11.98 -15.44
N ALA A 36 -8.74 -12.80 -14.43
CA ALA A 36 -9.68 -13.77 -13.87
C ALA A 36 -10.83 -13.10 -13.12
N LEU A 37 -10.59 -11.98 -12.46
CA LEU A 37 -11.60 -11.27 -11.69
C LEU A 37 -12.61 -10.51 -12.57
N THR A 38 -12.24 -10.13 -13.78
CA THR A 38 -13.09 -9.32 -14.67
C THR A 38 -13.42 -10.01 -15.98
N GLY A 39 -12.93 -11.23 -16.19
CA GLY A 39 -13.10 -11.97 -17.44
C GLY A 39 -13.96 -13.22 -17.28
N VAL A 40 -14.92 -13.23 -16.36
CA VAL A 40 -15.81 -14.38 -16.17
C VAL A 40 -16.74 -14.51 -17.36
N ALA A 41 -16.70 -15.68 -18.03
CA ALA A 41 -17.59 -15.98 -19.14
C ALA A 41 -18.91 -16.59 -18.65
N PRO A 42 -20.04 -16.36 -19.35
CA PRO A 42 -21.29 -17.04 -19.02
C PRO A 42 -21.17 -18.54 -19.13
N MET A 43 -21.80 -19.28 -18.21
CA MET A 43 -21.78 -20.74 -18.20
C MET A 43 -22.65 -21.34 -19.30
N ALA A 44 -23.63 -20.59 -19.80
CA ALA A 44 -24.55 -21.00 -20.84
C ALA A 44 -24.99 -19.78 -21.67
N ALA A 45 -25.60 -20.02 -22.84
CA ALA A 45 -26.02 -18.99 -23.74
C ALA A 45 -27.43 -18.44 -23.44
N ASP A 46 -27.75 -18.30 -22.16
CA ASP A 46 -29.03 -17.74 -21.72
C ASP A 46 -28.81 -16.40 -20.98
N SER A 47 -29.89 -15.66 -20.82
CA SER A 47 -29.84 -14.32 -20.24
C SER A 47 -29.45 -14.32 -18.76
N ASP A 48 -29.87 -15.33 -18.02
CA ASP A 48 -29.53 -15.44 -16.58
C ASP A 48 -28.03 -15.70 -16.37
N SER A 49 -27.46 -16.59 -17.19
CA SER A 49 -26.02 -16.86 -17.16
C SER A 49 -25.21 -15.61 -17.54
N ALA A 50 -25.66 -14.86 -18.54
CA ALA A 50 -25.02 -13.61 -18.96
C ALA A 50 -25.09 -12.56 -17.85
N GLN A 51 -26.23 -12.42 -17.18
CA GLN A 51 -26.40 -11.46 -16.08
C GLN A 51 -25.55 -11.83 -14.87
N PHE A 52 -25.45 -13.12 -14.55
CA PHE A 52 -24.61 -13.60 -13.44
C PHE A 52 -23.14 -13.32 -13.72
N ALA A 53 -22.66 -13.60 -14.94
CA ALA A 53 -21.29 -13.31 -15.33
C ALA A 53 -21.00 -11.80 -15.26
N ALA A 54 -21.93 -10.96 -15.71
CA ALA A 54 -21.79 -9.50 -15.63
C ALA A 54 -21.71 -9.01 -14.18
N ALA A 55 -22.53 -9.57 -13.28
CA ALA A 55 -22.51 -9.24 -11.87
C ALA A 55 -21.17 -9.62 -11.21
N LEU A 56 -20.64 -10.82 -11.51
CA LEU A 56 -19.34 -11.25 -11.01
C LEU A 56 -18.21 -10.36 -11.51
N ASN A 57 -18.24 -9.98 -12.79
CA ASN A 57 -17.24 -9.09 -13.37
C ASN A 57 -17.30 -7.70 -12.74
N ALA A 58 -18.49 -7.20 -12.43
CA ALA A 58 -18.65 -5.91 -11.73
C ALA A 58 -18.08 -5.96 -10.31
N VAL A 59 -18.31 -7.04 -9.58
CA VAL A 59 -17.73 -7.24 -8.24
C VAL A 59 -16.20 -7.35 -8.34
N GLY A 60 -15.69 -8.05 -9.33
CA GLY A 60 -14.26 -8.16 -9.59
C GLY A 60 -13.62 -6.80 -9.87
N ALA A 61 -14.26 -5.96 -10.67
CA ALA A 61 -13.80 -4.60 -10.94
C ALA A 61 -13.79 -3.73 -9.66
N ALA A 62 -14.82 -3.84 -8.83
CA ALA A 62 -14.88 -3.14 -7.54
C ALA A 62 -13.77 -3.59 -6.59
N TYR A 63 -13.48 -4.89 -6.55
CA TYR A 63 -12.37 -5.43 -5.78
C TYR A 63 -11.03 -4.86 -6.23
N LEU A 64 -10.80 -4.81 -7.55
CA LEU A 64 -9.56 -4.27 -8.11
C LEU A 64 -9.38 -2.79 -7.76
N ALA A 65 -10.45 -2.00 -7.80
CA ALA A 65 -10.41 -0.59 -7.41
C ALA A 65 -10.04 -0.43 -5.92
N THR A 66 -10.64 -1.23 -5.04
CA THR A 66 -10.31 -1.23 -3.61
C THR A 66 -8.87 -1.66 -3.36
N ALA A 67 -8.40 -2.69 -4.05
CA ALA A 67 -7.02 -3.15 -3.95
C ALA A 67 -6.02 -2.06 -4.41
N ALA A 68 -6.34 -1.33 -5.48
CA ALA A 68 -5.53 -0.21 -5.96
C ALA A 68 -5.45 0.91 -4.92
N ASP A 69 -6.55 1.23 -4.24
CA ASP A 69 -6.57 2.22 -3.16
C ASP A 69 -5.67 1.79 -1.99
N HIS A 70 -5.71 0.51 -1.61
CA HIS A 70 -4.85 -0.02 -0.55
C HIS A 70 -3.37 0.08 -0.91
N VAL A 71 -3.00 -0.24 -2.15
CA VAL A 71 -1.63 -0.10 -2.65
C VAL A 71 -1.18 1.36 -2.55
N THR A 72 -2.01 2.29 -3.01
CA THR A 72 -1.73 3.73 -2.94
C THR A 72 -1.53 4.20 -1.50
N GLN A 73 -2.39 3.77 -0.58
CA GLN A 73 -2.29 4.17 0.83
C GLN A 73 -1.05 3.58 1.51
N ARG A 74 -0.67 2.35 1.20
CA ARG A 74 0.58 1.77 1.71
C ARG A 74 1.80 2.52 1.19
N ALA A 75 1.81 2.86 -0.08
CA ALA A 75 2.90 3.65 -0.67
C ALA A 75 2.99 5.04 -0.01
N ALA A 76 1.87 5.68 0.25
CA ALA A 76 1.81 6.96 0.96
C ALA A 76 2.33 6.84 2.40
N PHE A 77 2.00 5.75 3.09
CA PHE A 77 2.50 5.48 4.44
C PHE A 77 4.02 5.30 4.43
N ALA A 78 4.56 4.55 3.46
CA ALA A 78 6.01 4.40 3.30
C ALA A 78 6.69 5.75 3.07
N GLY A 79 6.11 6.61 2.23
CA GLY A 79 6.60 7.97 2.00
C GLY A 79 6.57 8.84 3.26
N ALA A 80 5.50 8.73 4.04
CA ALA A 80 5.39 9.43 5.32
C ALA A 80 6.46 8.98 6.33
N GLN A 81 6.76 7.68 6.37
CA GLN A 81 7.83 7.15 7.22
C GLN A 81 9.21 7.69 6.79
N THR A 82 9.48 7.75 5.50
CA THR A 82 10.73 8.32 4.98
C THR A 82 10.85 9.80 5.37
N LEU A 83 9.77 10.55 5.25
CA LEU A 83 9.74 11.95 5.66
C LEU A 83 9.97 12.11 7.17
N ALA A 84 9.34 11.27 7.98
CA ALA A 84 9.52 11.28 9.43
C ALA A 84 10.97 10.98 9.82
N SER A 85 11.59 9.98 9.19
CA SER A 85 12.99 9.63 9.42
C SER A 85 13.91 10.83 9.12
N GLY A 86 13.71 11.46 7.96
CA GLY A 86 14.48 12.65 7.57
C GLY A 86 14.29 13.82 8.54
N THR A 87 13.08 14.01 9.05
CA THR A 87 12.78 15.05 10.04
C THR A 87 13.49 14.79 11.36
N TYR A 88 13.49 13.53 11.84
CA TYR A 88 14.23 13.18 13.06
C TYR A 88 15.72 13.43 12.90
N VAL A 89 16.30 13.03 11.78
CA VAL A 89 17.73 13.28 11.49
C VAL A 89 18.03 14.79 11.52
N ALA A 90 17.21 15.60 10.84
CA ALA A 90 17.40 17.05 10.77
C ALA A 90 17.27 17.71 12.14
N MET A 91 16.26 17.31 12.93
CA MET A 91 16.04 17.89 14.27
C MET A 91 17.12 17.48 15.24
N ASP A 92 17.60 16.25 15.18
CA ASP A 92 18.72 15.80 16.00
C ASP A 92 19.98 16.59 15.70
N ALA A 93 20.25 16.87 14.43
CA ALA A 93 21.38 17.69 14.02
C ALA A 93 21.28 19.13 14.55
N ILE A 94 20.08 19.72 14.45
CA ILE A 94 19.81 21.07 14.97
C ILE A 94 20.02 21.10 16.49
N HIS A 95 19.44 20.14 17.22
CA HIS A 95 19.57 20.07 18.67
C HIS A 95 21.02 19.87 19.10
N SER A 96 21.78 19.04 18.40
CA SER A 96 23.20 18.86 18.67
C SER A 96 23.98 20.16 18.51
N SER A 97 23.69 20.93 17.47
CA SER A 97 24.40 22.18 17.22
C SER A 97 24.05 23.28 18.22
N VAL A 98 22.84 23.25 18.79
CA VAL A 98 22.37 24.26 19.76
C VAL A 98 22.75 23.90 21.18
N LEU A 99 22.71 22.63 21.53
CA LEU A 99 22.94 22.17 22.90
C LEU A 99 24.38 21.76 23.17
N GLY A 100 25.19 21.79 22.17
CA GLY A 100 26.61 21.42 22.32
C GLY A 100 26.82 19.94 22.20
#